data_7bbc73f71ed27e93001d313c38c8b78c
#
_entry.id   7bbc73f71ed27e93001d313c38c8b78c
#
_cell.length_a   1.000
_cell.length_b   1.000
_cell.length_c   1.000
_cell.angle_alpha   90.00
_cell.angle_beta   90.00
_cell.angle_gamma   90.00
#
_symmetry.space_group_name_H-M   'P 1'
#
loop_
_entity.id
_entity.type
_entity.pdbx_description
1 polymer ?
#
loop_
_entity_poly.entity_id
_entity_poly.type
_entity_poly.pdbx_seq_one_letter_code
_entity_poly.pdbx_strand_id
1 'polypeptide(L)'
;MSAMKDMPVSFPGLFGDWELNIDPVAIHIGHGIYWYGIVLAIAMLAGLYLCMKQAKHYGLTEDNVMDMVLWAVPCCIIGARLYYVLFNLDLYRRTDGSLDWAAMVRIWDGGLAIYGTVIVGVIVALIYTKRHKIPFFAMGDLAVMGLLLGQIIGRWANFINREAFGTETTLPWRMKLWLTSFYSVEVHPTFLYESLWNLVGLLLILFIVSKGRRFDGENTWFYFLWYGLGRSWIEGLRTDSLYLFNWELFGQRIRVSQALSMVMVVVAAMMLFYNIKIKKRSPESLWVNQVEAEKARAAAAEAEDAVLAETLLNEEPTQGEAPDPVEAEAETAEATEEETTDTEEVPAAEAAADAEAASAAPEDAPDTEEKSHGSEN
;
A
#
# COMPACT_ATOMS: atom_id res chain seq x y z
N MET A 1 13.48 -27.53 11.83
CA MET A 1 12.95 -27.00 10.56
C MET A 1 13.87 -27.18 9.34
N SER A 2 15.17 -27.39 9.50
CA SER A 2 16.10 -27.60 8.36
C SER A 2 15.83 -28.89 7.56
N ALA A 3 15.51 -29.97 8.22
CA ALA A 3 15.36 -31.29 7.56
C ALA A 3 14.16 -31.45 6.62
N MET A 4 13.10 -30.64 6.79
CA MET A 4 11.92 -30.69 5.90
C MET A 4 12.15 -30.06 4.53
N LYS A 5 13.12 -29.17 4.42
CA LYS A 5 13.35 -28.38 3.19
C LYS A 5 13.91 -29.20 2.04
N ASP A 6 14.56 -30.31 2.32
CA ASP A 6 15.24 -31.14 1.32
C ASP A 6 14.43 -32.39 0.91
N MET A 7 13.22 -32.55 1.44
CA MET A 7 12.41 -33.72 1.17
C MET A 7 11.49 -33.51 -0.03
N PRO A 8 11.19 -34.58 -0.81
CA PRO A 8 10.36 -34.46 -1.99
C PRO A 8 8.91 -34.07 -1.66
N VAL A 9 8.26 -33.45 -2.62
CA VAL A 9 6.82 -33.15 -2.64
C VAL A 9 6.20 -33.94 -3.76
N SER A 10 5.03 -34.56 -3.54
CA SER A 10 4.30 -35.24 -4.59
C SER A 10 2.80 -34.94 -4.54
N PHE A 11 2.12 -35.24 -5.65
CA PHE A 11 0.68 -35.12 -5.78
C PHE A 11 0.13 -36.48 -6.23
N PRO A 12 0.01 -37.46 -5.30
CA PRO A 12 -0.24 -38.86 -5.66
C PRO A 12 -1.54 -39.07 -6.39
N GLY A 13 -2.54 -38.23 -6.18
CA GLY A 13 -3.82 -38.35 -6.89
C GLY A 13 -3.85 -37.75 -8.30
N LEU A 14 -2.83 -36.92 -8.68
CA LEU A 14 -2.75 -36.30 -10.01
C LEU A 14 -1.63 -36.90 -10.86
N PHE A 15 -0.47 -37.15 -10.28
CA PHE A 15 0.75 -37.55 -11.01
C PHE A 15 1.32 -38.90 -10.53
N GLY A 16 0.56 -39.63 -9.68
CA GLY A 16 1.00 -40.92 -9.15
C GLY A 16 2.27 -40.76 -8.27
N ASP A 17 3.24 -41.64 -8.51
CA ASP A 17 4.48 -41.68 -7.71
C ASP A 17 5.54 -40.67 -8.12
N TRP A 18 5.18 -39.70 -8.99
CA TRP A 18 6.14 -38.68 -9.37
C TRP A 18 6.43 -37.71 -8.19
N GLU A 19 7.70 -37.64 -7.84
CA GLU A 19 8.19 -36.81 -6.74
C GLU A 19 9.00 -35.63 -7.28
N LEU A 20 8.69 -34.44 -6.75
CA LEU A 20 9.39 -33.21 -7.06
C LEU A 20 10.33 -32.89 -5.91
N ASN A 21 11.62 -32.97 -6.16
CA ASN A 21 12.63 -32.56 -5.18
C ASN A 21 13.15 -31.16 -5.54
N ILE A 22 12.73 -30.14 -4.78
CA ILE A 22 13.12 -28.75 -4.97
C ILE A 22 14.02 -28.37 -3.80
N ASP A 23 15.28 -28.03 -4.09
CA ASP A 23 16.16 -27.39 -3.11
C ASP A 23 15.66 -25.96 -2.86
N PRO A 24 15.38 -25.56 -1.62
CA PRO A 24 14.98 -24.18 -1.32
C PRO A 24 16.07 -23.16 -1.60
N VAL A 25 17.34 -23.58 -1.65
CA VAL A 25 18.49 -22.75 -1.99
C VAL A 25 18.70 -22.78 -3.50
N ALA A 26 18.45 -21.65 -4.19
CA ALA A 26 18.64 -21.54 -5.64
C ALA A 26 20.11 -21.48 -6.03
N ILE A 27 20.94 -20.77 -5.25
CA ILE A 27 22.36 -20.58 -5.55
C ILE A 27 23.16 -20.74 -4.25
N HIS A 28 24.07 -21.71 -4.22
CA HIS A 28 24.91 -22.04 -3.06
C HIS A 28 26.20 -21.22 -3.05
N ILE A 29 26.09 -19.87 -2.96
CA ILE A 29 27.23 -18.96 -2.84
C ILE A 29 27.12 -18.19 -1.54
N GLY A 30 28.14 -18.22 -0.68
CA GLY A 30 28.16 -17.55 0.60
C GLY A 30 27.05 -18.08 1.54
N HIS A 31 26.13 -17.21 1.96
CA HIS A 31 24.99 -17.60 2.80
C HIS A 31 23.86 -18.31 2.05
N GLY A 32 23.99 -18.49 0.74
CA GLY A 32 22.96 -19.04 -0.14
C GLY A 32 21.90 -18.02 -0.56
N ILE A 33 21.48 -18.06 -1.83
CA ILE A 33 20.33 -17.30 -2.33
C ILE A 33 19.14 -18.25 -2.38
N TYR A 34 18.10 -17.93 -1.65
CA TYR A 34 16.89 -18.75 -1.55
C TYR A 34 15.90 -18.42 -2.66
N TRP A 35 15.24 -19.44 -3.19
CA TRP A 35 14.13 -19.28 -4.14
C TRP A 35 13.04 -18.36 -3.64
N TYR A 36 12.79 -18.35 -2.32
CA TYR A 36 11.82 -17.47 -1.69
C TYR A 36 12.07 -15.99 -2.06
N GLY A 37 13.30 -15.53 -1.92
CA GLY A 37 13.68 -14.14 -2.27
C GLY A 37 13.55 -13.86 -3.77
N ILE A 38 13.96 -14.81 -4.62
CA ILE A 38 13.85 -14.68 -6.08
C ILE A 38 12.38 -14.59 -6.51
N VAL A 39 11.53 -15.48 -6.01
CA VAL A 39 10.09 -15.47 -6.33
C VAL A 39 9.43 -14.18 -5.87
N LEU A 40 9.75 -13.68 -4.68
CA LEU A 40 9.23 -12.40 -4.21
C LEU A 40 9.72 -11.21 -5.05
N ALA A 41 10.97 -11.20 -5.49
CA ALA A 41 11.50 -10.17 -6.38
C ALA A 41 10.77 -10.19 -7.74
N ILE A 42 10.57 -11.38 -8.32
CA ILE A 42 9.79 -11.56 -9.57
C ILE A 42 8.35 -11.08 -9.36
N ALA A 43 7.72 -11.45 -8.24
CA ALA A 43 6.36 -11.04 -7.90
C ALA A 43 6.22 -9.52 -7.81
N MET A 44 7.18 -8.85 -7.18
CA MET A 44 7.23 -7.40 -7.06
C MET A 44 7.42 -6.72 -8.42
N LEU A 45 8.37 -7.19 -9.23
CA LEU A 45 8.63 -6.64 -10.56
C LEU A 45 7.45 -6.85 -11.50
N ALA A 46 6.82 -8.02 -11.47
CA ALA A 46 5.62 -8.31 -12.25
C ALA A 46 4.44 -7.42 -11.84
N GLY A 47 4.23 -7.23 -10.53
CA GLY A 47 3.21 -6.32 -9.99
C GLY A 47 3.46 -4.87 -10.40
N LEU A 48 4.71 -4.39 -10.29
CA LEU A 48 5.11 -3.07 -10.73
C LEU A 48 4.86 -2.88 -12.23
N TYR A 49 5.30 -3.82 -13.06
CA TYR A 49 5.09 -3.77 -14.51
C TYR A 49 3.60 -3.70 -14.87
N LEU A 50 2.76 -4.51 -14.21
CA LEU A 50 1.32 -4.46 -14.41
C LEU A 50 0.74 -3.10 -14.04
N CYS A 51 1.14 -2.53 -12.90
CA CYS A 51 0.70 -1.20 -12.48
C CYS A 51 1.14 -0.11 -13.46
N MET A 52 2.39 -0.11 -13.91
CA MET A 52 2.88 0.85 -14.91
C MET A 52 2.07 0.78 -16.20
N LYS A 53 1.82 -0.44 -16.72
CA LYS A 53 1.02 -0.66 -17.92
C LYS A 53 -0.43 -0.15 -17.78
N GLN A 54 -0.99 -0.24 -16.59
CA GLN A 54 -2.37 0.18 -16.31
C GLN A 54 -2.49 1.63 -15.83
N ALA A 55 -1.40 2.31 -15.47
CA ALA A 55 -1.41 3.62 -14.83
C ALA A 55 -2.27 4.66 -15.56
N LYS A 56 -2.15 4.73 -16.88
CA LYS A 56 -2.91 5.69 -17.74
C LYS A 56 -4.42 5.53 -17.60
N HIS A 57 -4.94 4.31 -17.41
CA HIS A 57 -6.36 4.04 -17.22
C HIS A 57 -6.90 4.55 -15.86
N TYR A 58 -6.01 5.01 -14.98
CA TYR A 58 -6.33 5.56 -13.66
C TYR A 58 -5.95 7.04 -13.53
N GLY A 59 -5.60 7.70 -14.65
CA GLY A 59 -5.16 9.09 -14.65
C GLY A 59 -3.81 9.31 -13.99
N LEU A 60 -2.98 8.25 -13.94
CA LEU A 60 -1.65 8.23 -13.33
C LEU A 60 -0.57 8.09 -14.41
N THR A 61 0.63 8.56 -14.10
CA THR A 61 1.81 8.36 -14.95
C THR A 61 2.61 7.14 -14.48
N GLU A 62 3.46 6.61 -15.34
CA GLU A 62 4.40 5.56 -14.98
C GLU A 62 5.37 6.03 -13.88
N ASP A 63 5.75 7.31 -13.92
CA ASP A 63 6.60 7.94 -12.90
C ASP A 63 5.91 7.96 -11.53
N ASN A 64 4.60 8.27 -11.46
CA ASN A 64 3.87 8.20 -10.19
C ASN A 64 3.92 6.81 -9.56
N VAL A 65 3.85 5.75 -10.38
CA VAL A 65 3.92 4.37 -9.90
C VAL A 65 5.33 4.03 -9.44
N MET A 66 6.34 4.41 -10.23
CA MET A 66 7.75 4.16 -9.91
C MET A 66 8.16 4.87 -8.62
N ASP A 67 7.87 6.16 -8.51
CA ASP A 67 8.17 6.97 -7.31
C ASP A 67 7.49 6.39 -6.07
N MET A 68 6.21 6.03 -6.20
CA MET A 68 5.47 5.41 -5.10
C MET A 68 6.17 4.15 -4.60
N VAL A 69 6.63 3.27 -5.51
CA VAL A 69 7.29 2.01 -5.16
C VAL A 69 8.68 2.27 -4.58
N LEU A 70 9.44 3.22 -5.13
CA LEU A 70 10.76 3.61 -4.62
C LEU A 70 10.71 4.10 -3.17
N TRP A 71 9.65 4.82 -2.79
CA TRP A 71 9.43 5.22 -1.40
C TRP A 71 8.82 4.11 -0.55
N ALA A 72 7.85 3.38 -1.09
CA ALA A 72 7.12 2.38 -0.33
C ALA A 72 8.01 1.20 0.09
N VAL A 73 8.84 0.66 -0.81
CA VAL A 73 9.61 -0.56 -0.55
C VAL A 73 10.56 -0.40 0.64
N PRO A 74 11.49 0.58 0.66
CA PRO A 74 12.39 0.72 1.81
C PRO A 74 11.64 1.07 3.10
N CYS A 75 10.64 1.94 3.05
CA CYS A 75 9.84 2.30 4.22
C CYS A 75 9.08 1.08 4.78
N CYS A 76 8.52 0.24 3.91
CA CYS A 76 7.81 -0.98 4.31
C CYS A 76 8.74 -2.00 4.97
N ILE A 77 9.98 -2.14 4.48
CA ILE A 77 10.99 -3.03 5.12
C ILE A 77 11.31 -2.51 6.52
N ILE A 78 11.56 -1.21 6.67
CA ILE A 78 11.79 -0.59 7.98
C ILE A 78 10.58 -0.78 8.89
N GLY A 79 9.38 -0.55 8.37
CA GLY A 79 8.14 -0.72 9.13
C GLY A 79 7.90 -2.15 9.59
N ALA A 80 8.17 -3.13 8.72
CA ALA A 80 8.08 -4.55 9.04
C ALA A 80 9.03 -4.94 10.18
N ARG A 81 10.26 -4.43 10.13
CA ARG A 81 11.27 -4.69 11.17
C ARG A 81 10.91 -4.00 12.48
N LEU A 82 10.56 -2.74 12.43
CA LEU A 82 10.18 -1.96 13.61
C LEU A 82 9.01 -2.62 14.34
N TYR A 83 7.96 -3.01 13.60
CA TYR A 83 6.81 -3.70 14.18
C TYR A 83 7.23 -5.01 14.85
N TYR A 84 8.04 -5.82 14.16
CA TYR A 84 8.51 -7.09 14.73
C TYR A 84 9.30 -6.89 16.02
N VAL A 85 10.25 -5.96 16.03
CA VAL A 85 11.08 -5.65 17.19
C VAL A 85 10.24 -5.16 18.36
N LEU A 86 9.30 -4.24 18.12
CA LEU A 86 8.42 -3.68 19.16
C LEU A 86 7.58 -4.76 19.87
N PHE A 87 7.10 -5.75 19.12
CA PHE A 87 6.28 -6.83 19.67
C PHE A 87 7.07 -8.02 20.16
N ASN A 88 8.40 -8.02 20.03
CA ASN A 88 9.28 -9.10 20.47
C ASN A 88 10.54 -8.56 21.17
N LEU A 89 10.40 -7.50 21.96
CA LEU A 89 11.54 -6.85 22.64
C LEU A 89 12.35 -7.81 23.51
N ASP A 90 11.71 -8.81 24.08
CA ASP A 90 12.38 -9.78 24.96
C ASP A 90 13.43 -10.62 24.22
N LEU A 91 13.27 -10.85 22.90
CA LEU A 91 14.27 -11.54 22.08
C LEU A 91 15.57 -10.74 21.91
N TYR A 92 15.53 -9.43 22.17
CA TYR A 92 16.63 -8.49 21.99
C TYR A 92 17.22 -8.03 23.31
N ARG A 93 16.80 -8.62 24.44
CA ARG A 93 17.41 -8.36 25.75
C ARG A 93 18.61 -9.27 25.96
N ARG A 94 19.74 -8.65 26.32
CA ARG A 94 20.93 -9.35 26.76
C ARG A 94 20.75 -9.86 28.18
N THR A 95 21.63 -10.75 28.60
CA THR A 95 21.67 -11.32 29.99
C THR A 95 21.90 -10.27 31.07
N ASP A 96 22.49 -9.12 30.72
CA ASP A 96 22.69 -7.94 31.58
C ASP A 96 21.49 -7.00 31.65
N GLY A 97 20.38 -7.34 30.96
CA GLY A 97 19.16 -6.52 30.87
C GLY A 97 19.20 -5.40 29.82
N SER A 98 20.36 -5.15 29.20
CA SER A 98 20.49 -4.16 28.10
C SER A 98 19.88 -4.66 26.80
N LEU A 99 19.56 -3.71 25.89
CA LEU A 99 19.04 -4.04 24.57
C LEU A 99 20.17 -4.23 23.56
N ASP A 100 20.06 -5.25 22.72
CA ASP A 100 20.95 -5.47 21.59
C ASP A 100 20.50 -4.72 20.35
N TRP A 101 20.87 -3.44 20.27
CA TRP A 101 20.53 -2.56 19.13
C TRP A 101 21.05 -3.09 17.80
N ALA A 102 22.21 -3.73 17.78
CA ALA A 102 22.76 -4.33 16.56
C ALA A 102 21.89 -5.47 16.06
N ALA A 103 21.38 -6.32 16.96
CA ALA A 103 20.45 -7.39 16.61
C ALA A 103 19.11 -6.84 16.10
N MET A 104 18.64 -5.71 16.66
CA MET A 104 17.37 -5.10 16.25
C MET A 104 17.36 -4.59 14.79
N VAL A 105 18.51 -4.20 14.22
CA VAL A 105 18.61 -3.70 12.84
C VAL A 105 18.99 -4.78 11.83
N ARG A 106 19.40 -5.97 12.26
CA ARG A 106 19.77 -7.08 11.37
C ARG A 106 18.55 -7.74 10.74
N ILE A 107 18.15 -7.26 9.56
CA ILE A 107 17.00 -7.79 8.81
C ILE A 107 17.28 -9.15 8.16
N TRP A 108 18.54 -9.49 7.92
CA TRP A 108 18.96 -10.77 7.30
C TRP A 108 18.82 -11.97 8.24
N ASP A 109 18.70 -11.75 9.54
CA ASP A 109 18.41 -12.79 10.52
C ASP A 109 16.93 -13.17 10.57
N GLY A 110 16.10 -12.56 9.69
CA GLY A 110 14.65 -12.72 9.68
C GLY A 110 13.96 -11.74 10.63
N GLY A 111 12.70 -12.05 11.01
CA GLY A 111 11.90 -11.20 11.91
C GLY A 111 11.37 -9.95 11.22
N LEU A 112 10.55 -10.13 10.19
CA LEU A 112 9.78 -9.11 9.51
C LEU A 112 8.29 -9.38 9.69
N ALA A 113 7.53 -8.41 10.19
CA ALA A 113 6.11 -8.54 10.42
C ALA A 113 5.29 -7.90 9.30
N ILE A 114 4.39 -8.68 8.70
CA ILE A 114 3.52 -8.21 7.61
C ILE A 114 2.64 -7.02 8.02
N TYR A 115 2.18 -6.97 9.27
CA TYR A 115 1.38 -5.85 9.77
C TYR A 115 2.13 -4.52 9.71
N GLY A 116 3.44 -4.52 10.03
CA GLY A 116 4.29 -3.34 9.90
C GLY A 116 4.42 -2.86 8.46
N THR A 117 4.58 -3.80 7.52
CA THR A 117 4.59 -3.52 6.07
C THR A 117 3.29 -2.83 5.63
N VAL A 118 2.14 -3.40 6.01
CA VAL A 118 0.82 -2.87 5.60
C VAL A 118 0.57 -1.47 6.19
N ILE A 119 0.81 -1.28 7.49
CA ILE A 119 0.61 0.01 8.15
C ILE A 119 1.48 1.10 7.51
N VAL A 120 2.78 0.84 7.36
CA VAL A 120 3.71 1.81 6.78
C VAL A 120 3.43 2.03 5.30
N GLY A 121 3.06 0.99 4.55
CA GLY A 121 2.65 1.09 3.15
C GLY A 121 1.46 2.03 2.96
N VAL A 122 0.43 1.91 3.80
CA VAL A 122 -0.73 2.83 3.79
C VAL A 122 -0.30 4.25 4.14
N ILE A 123 0.54 4.45 5.16
CA ILE A 123 1.03 5.78 5.55
C ILE A 123 1.82 6.42 4.40
N VAL A 124 2.74 5.70 3.77
CA VAL A 124 3.52 6.20 2.62
C VAL A 124 2.58 6.55 1.46
N ALA A 125 1.61 5.70 1.15
CA ALA A 125 0.62 5.96 0.12
C ALA A 125 -0.20 7.23 0.40
N LEU A 126 -0.64 7.43 1.64
CA LEU A 126 -1.38 8.64 2.04
C LEU A 126 -0.51 9.91 1.92
N ILE A 127 0.74 9.84 2.36
CA ILE A 127 1.68 10.98 2.29
C ILE A 127 1.98 11.31 0.82
N TYR A 128 2.30 10.27 0.02
CA TYR A 128 2.64 10.44 -1.39
C TYR A 128 1.48 11.05 -2.17
N THR A 129 0.29 10.45 -2.09
CA THR A 129 -0.89 10.88 -2.83
C THR A 129 -1.33 12.29 -2.42
N LYS A 130 -1.23 12.64 -1.13
CA LYS A 130 -1.50 14.00 -0.66
C LYS A 130 -0.52 15.02 -1.22
N ARG A 131 0.78 14.70 -1.27
CA ARG A 131 1.82 15.60 -1.80
C ARG A 131 1.69 15.83 -3.30
N HIS A 132 1.34 14.80 -4.05
CA HIS A 132 1.18 14.86 -5.50
C HIS A 132 -0.24 15.23 -5.95
N LYS A 133 -1.15 15.56 -4.99
CA LYS A 133 -2.56 15.92 -5.25
C LYS A 133 -3.32 14.83 -6.02
N ILE A 134 -2.93 13.58 -5.85
CA ILE A 134 -3.58 12.40 -6.44
C ILE A 134 -4.61 11.86 -5.43
N PRO A 135 -5.84 11.49 -5.83
CA PRO A 135 -6.76 10.83 -4.93
C PRO A 135 -6.20 9.48 -4.45
N PHE A 136 -6.17 9.26 -3.14
CA PHE A 136 -5.65 8.04 -2.54
C PHE A 136 -6.27 6.77 -3.15
N PHE A 137 -7.58 6.78 -3.38
CA PHE A 137 -8.28 5.63 -3.92
C PHE A 137 -8.03 5.41 -5.42
N ALA A 138 -7.66 6.43 -6.21
CA ALA A 138 -7.23 6.22 -7.60
C ALA A 138 -5.90 5.44 -7.64
N MET A 139 -4.94 5.80 -6.79
CA MET A 139 -3.70 5.04 -6.60
C MET A 139 -3.99 3.64 -6.02
N GLY A 140 -4.90 3.54 -5.06
CA GLY A 140 -5.33 2.29 -4.46
C GLY A 140 -5.90 1.29 -5.48
N ASP A 141 -6.77 1.77 -6.38
CA ASP A 141 -7.38 0.96 -7.44
C ASP A 141 -6.35 0.35 -8.41
N LEU A 142 -5.27 1.08 -8.64
CA LEU A 142 -4.14 0.58 -9.42
C LEU A 142 -3.29 -0.41 -8.59
N ALA A 143 -2.96 -0.05 -7.36
CA ALA A 143 -2.08 -0.84 -6.49
C ALA A 143 -2.62 -2.24 -6.19
N VAL A 144 -3.94 -2.41 -6.03
CA VAL A 144 -4.54 -3.72 -5.72
C VAL A 144 -4.36 -4.75 -6.85
N MET A 145 -4.19 -4.33 -8.09
CA MET A 145 -3.87 -5.24 -9.20
C MET A 145 -2.44 -5.78 -9.06
N GLY A 146 -1.49 -4.91 -8.74
CA GLY A 146 -0.12 -5.31 -8.46
C GLY A 146 -0.03 -6.21 -7.23
N LEU A 147 -0.80 -5.91 -6.17
CA LEU A 147 -0.89 -6.74 -4.96
C LEU A 147 -1.43 -8.14 -5.27
N LEU A 148 -2.51 -8.26 -6.05
CA LEU A 148 -3.06 -9.56 -6.44
C LEU A 148 -2.04 -10.37 -7.25
N LEU A 149 -1.39 -9.75 -8.24
CA LEU A 149 -0.37 -10.43 -9.02
C LEU A 149 0.82 -10.87 -8.16
N GLY A 150 1.26 -9.99 -7.26
CA GLY A 150 2.28 -10.31 -6.27
C GLY A 150 1.90 -11.48 -5.36
N GLN A 151 0.65 -11.54 -4.92
CA GLN A 151 0.13 -12.64 -4.11
C GLN A 151 0.03 -13.95 -4.90
N ILE A 152 -0.42 -13.91 -6.17
CA ILE A 152 -0.48 -15.09 -7.05
C ILE A 152 0.89 -15.75 -7.16
N ILE A 153 1.91 -14.96 -7.49
CA ILE A 153 3.28 -15.46 -7.67
C ILE A 153 3.90 -15.82 -6.33
N GLY A 154 3.73 -14.97 -5.30
CA GLY A 154 4.33 -15.15 -3.99
C GLY A 154 3.91 -16.45 -3.27
N ARG A 155 2.70 -16.97 -3.54
CA ARG A 155 2.26 -18.25 -2.97
C ARG A 155 3.09 -19.46 -3.42
N TRP A 156 3.73 -19.38 -4.57
CA TRP A 156 4.65 -20.42 -5.03
C TRP A 156 5.94 -20.48 -4.20
N ALA A 157 6.34 -19.36 -3.57
CA ALA A 157 7.46 -19.37 -2.62
C ALA A 157 7.13 -20.22 -1.37
N ASN A 158 5.87 -20.19 -0.89
CA ASN A 158 5.44 -21.06 0.21
C ASN A 158 5.47 -22.54 -0.19
N PHE A 159 5.11 -22.86 -1.44
CA PHE A 159 5.22 -24.22 -1.97
C PHE A 159 6.67 -24.71 -1.97
N ILE A 160 7.59 -23.91 -2.48
CA ILE A 160 9.03 -24.24 -2.51
C ILE A 160 9.58 -24.45 -1.09
N ASN A 161 9.17 -23.62 -0.13
CA ASN A 161 9.58 -23.72 1.26
C ASN A 161 8.81 -24.82 2.04
N ARG A 162 7.79 -25.44 1.46
CA ARG A 162 6.93 -26.44 2.11
C ARG A 162 6.30 -25.90 3.41
N GLU A 163 5.82 -24.68 3.36
CA GLU A 163 5.21 -23.99 4.49
C GLU A 163 3.78 -23.55 4.20
N ALA A 164 3.03 -23.18 5.24
CA ALA A 164 1.68 -22.66 5.11
C ALA A 164 0.70 -23.62 4.41
N PHE A 165 0.90 -24.91 4.55
CA PHE A 165 0.00 -25.95 4.04
C PHE A 165 -1.24 -26.12 4.91
N GLY A 166 -2.26 -26.82 4.35
CA GLY A 166 -3.52 -27.05 5.04
C GLY A 166 -3.55 -28.30 5.89
N THR A 167 -4.71 -28.61 6.45
CA THR A 167 -5.00 -29.84 7.17
C THR A 167 -4.92 -31.05 6.26
N GLU A 168 -4.87 -32.25 6.87
CA GLU A 168 -4.90 -33.52 6.13
C GLU A 168 -6.15 -33.66 5.26
N THR A 169 -5.98 -34.28 4.09
CA THR A 169 -7.08 -34.48 3.12
C THR A 169 -6.84 -35.68 2.27
N THR A 170 -7.95 -36.27 1.79
CA THR A 170 -7.97 -37.40 0.84
C THR A 170 -8.35 -36.99 -0.58
N LEU A 171 -8.45 -35.66 -0.84
CA LEU A 171 -8.86 -35.16 -2.16
C LEU A 171 -7.89 -35.58 -3.28
N PRO A 172 -8.38 -35.73 -4.54
CA PRO A 172 -7.52 -36.17 -5.65
C PRO A 172 -6.29 -35.27 -5.90
N TRP A 173 -6.36 -33.99 -5.56
CA TRP A 173 -5.26 -33.01 -5.74
C TRP A 173 -4.48 -32.73 -4.45
N ARG A 174 -4.52 -33.65 -3.48
CA ARG A 174 -3.76 -33.56 -2.23
C ARG A 174 -2.28 -33.50 -2.49
N MET A 175 -1.58 -32.75 -1.66
CA MET A 175 -0.12 -32.60 -1.68
C MET A 175 0.47 -33.47 -0.57
N LYS A 176 1.36 -34.39 -0.92
CA LYS A 176 2.08 -35.19 0.05
C LYS A 176 3.39 -34.51 0.40
N LEU A 177 3.59 -34.29 1.70
CA LEU A 177 4.77 -33.69 2.27
C LEU A 177 5.41 -34.65 3.27
N TRP A 178 6.72 -34.71 3.25
CA TRP A 178 7.48 -35.43 4.26
C TRP A 178 7.82 -34.48 5.40
N LEU A 179 7.37 -34.78 6.61
CA LEU A 179 7.70 -34.05 7.83
C LEU A 179 9.01 -34.54 8.48
N THR A 180 9.28 -35.81 8.28
CA THR A 180 10.53 -36.48 8.65
C THR A 180 10.90 -37.50 7.60
N SER A 181 12.10 -38.08 7.66
CA SER A 181 12.53 -39.15 6.74
C SER A 181 11.61 -40.38 6.72
N PHE A 182 10.77 -40.54 7.74
CA PHE A 182 9.91 -41.70 7.92
C PHE A 182 8.41 -41.38 8.00
N TYR A 183 8.06 -40.10 8.02
CA TYR A 183 6.67 -39.68 8.20
C TYR A 183 6.25 -38.64 7.18
N SER A 184 5.22 -38.95 6.41
CA SER A 184 4.62 -38.07 5.43
C SER A 184 3.16 -37.82 5.74
N VAL A 185 2.67 -36.65 5.35
CA VAL A 185 1.25 -36.25 5.47
C VAL A 185 0.71 -35.85 4.11
N GLU A 186 -0.56 -36.13 3.88
CA GLU A 186 -1.28 -35.69 2.68
C GLU A 186 -2.22 -34.55 3.03
N VAL A 187 -1.94 -33.34 2.51
CA VAL A 187 -2.52 -32.09 2.98
C VAL A 187 -3.16 -31.28 1.85
N HIS A 188 -4.02 -30.33 2.23
CA HIS A 188 -4.54 -29.34 1.29
C HIS A 188 -3.42 -28.43 0.77
N PRO A 189 -3.23 -28.28 -0.57
CA PRO A 189 -2.28 -27.35 -1.18
C PRO A 189 -2.83 -25.92 -1.12
N THR A 190 -2.82 -25.30 0.04
CA THR A 190 -3.38 -23.96 0.27
C THR A 190 -2.71 -22.87 -0.56
N PHE A 191 -1.41 -23.03 -0.88
CA PHE A 191 -0.71 -22.16 -1.81
C PHE A 191 -1.40 -22.07 -3.18
N LEU A 192 -1.86 -23.21 -3.71
CA LEU A 192 -2.55 -23.29 -4.99
C LEU A 192 -3.95 -22.67 -4.90
N TYR A 193 -4.68 -22.93 -3.80
CA TYR A 193 -6.00 -22.35 -3.58
C TYR A 193 -5.94 -20.83 -3.54
N GLU A 194 -5.01 -20.26 -2.76
CA GLU A 194 -4.84 -18.81 -2.68
C GLU A 194 -4.35 -18.20 -4.00
N SER A 195 -3.44 -18.89 -4.71
CA SER A 195 -2.94 -18.43 -6.01
C SER A 195 -4.08 -18.38 -7.05
N LEU A 196 -4.87 -19.46 -7.18
CA LEU A 196 -6.00 -19.51 -8.10
C LEU A 196 -7.11 -18.53 -7.72
N TRP A 197 -7.44 -18.41 -6.42
CA TRP A 197 -8.42 -17.45 -5.95
C TRP A 197 -8.04 -16.02 -6.31
N ASN A 198 -6.79 -15.64 -6.03
CA ASN A 198 -6.29 -14.32 -6.37
C ASN A 198 -6.18 -14.09 -7.88
N LEU A 199 -5.86 -15.12 -8.66
CA LEU A 199 -5.88 -15.05 -10.13
C LEU A 199 -7.29 -14.73 -10.65
N VAL A 200 -8.33 -15.43 -10.17
CA VAL A 200 -9.71 -15.12 -10.53
C VAL A 200 -10.06 -13.68 -10.13
N GLY A 201 -9.69 -13.24 -8.92
CA GLY A 201 -9.90 -11.87 -8.48
C GLY A 201 -9.23 -10.84 -9.39
N LEU A 202 -7.98 -11.09 -9.80
CA LEU A 202 -7.25 -10.21 -10.72
C LEU A 202 -7.95 -10.15 -12.10
N LEU A 203 -8.36 -11.28 -12.64
CA LEU A 203 -9.08 -11.33 -13.91
C LEU A 203 -10.43 -10.60 -13.85
N LEU A 204 -11.17 -10.75 -12.74
CA LEU A 204 -12.41 -10.01 -12.52
C LEU A 204 -12.16 -8.51 -12.46
N ILE A 205 -11.11 -8.05 -11.78
CA ILE A 205 -10.74 -6.63 -11.75
C ILE A 205 -10.38 -6.17 -13.16
N LEU A 206 -9.47 -6.82 -13.86
CA LEU A 206 -8.96 -6.37 -15.16
C LEU A 206 -10.05 -6.33 -16.24
N PHE A 207 -10.94 -7.33 -16.29
CA PHE A 207 -11.86 -7.50 -17.40
C PHE A 207 -13.30 -7.05 -17.12
N ILE A 208 -13.70 -6.96 -15.85
CA ILE A 208 -15.07 -6.64 -15.46
C ILE A 208 -15.14 -5.35 -14.65
N VAL A 209 -14.54 -5.33 -13.45
CA VAL A 209 -14.72 -4.22 -12.50
C VAL A 209 -14.11 -2.93 -13.03
N SER A 210 -12.86 -2.96 -13.53
CA SER A 210 -12.17 -1.78 -14.05
C SER A 210 -12.86 -1.17 -15.26
N LYS A 211 -13.48 -1.99 -16.13
CA LYS A 211 -14.19 -1.49 -17.31
C LYS A 211 -15.53 -0.81 -16.97
N GLY A 212 -16.16 -1.25 -15.88
CA GLY A 212 -17.43 -0.68 -15.39
C GLY A 212 -17.30 0.24 -14.20
N ARG A 213 -16.09 0.73 -13.91
CA ARG A 213 -15.77 1.52 -12.73
C ARG A 213 -16.57 2.82 -12.67
N ARG A 214 -17.18 3.09 -11.52
CA ARG A 214 -18.07 4.23 -11.27
C ARG A 214 -17.47 5.29 -10.36
N PHE A 215 -16.46 4.92 -9.55
CA PHE A 215 -15.79 5.81 -8.61
C PHE A 215 -14.39 5.29 -8.30
N ASP A 216 -13.50 6.19 -7.91
CA ASP A 216 -12.17 5.84 -7.43
C ASP A 216 -12.29 5.10 -6.09
N GLY A 217 -11.69 3.91 -6.01
CA GLY A 217 -11.80 2.98 -4.90
C GLY A 217 -12.68 1.76 -5.18
N GLU A 218 -13.35 1.65 -6.32
CA GLU A 218 -14.21 0.50 -6.63
C GLU A 218 -13.40 -0.80 -6.73
N ASN A 219 -12.22 -0.78 -7.38
CA ASN A 219 -11.33 -1.94 -7.42
C ASN A 219 -10.74 -2.26 -6.05
N THR A 220 -10.41 -1.23 -5.27
CA THR A 220 -9.87 -1.37 -3.92
C THR A 220 -10.86 -2.05 -3.00
N TRP A 221 -12.11 -1.61 -2.99
CA TRP A 221 -13.16 -2.23 -2.18
C TRP A 221 -13.52 -3.62 -2.69
N PHE A 222 -13.53 -3.84 -4.02
CA PHE A 222 -13.70 -5.17 -4.58
C PHE A 222 -12.56 -6.13 -4.17
N TYR A 223 -11.31 -5.66 -4.18
CA TYR A 223 -10.16 -6.43 -3.69
C TYR A 223 -10.34 -6.84 -2.24
N PHE A 224 -10.71 -5.91 -1.34
CA PHE A 224 -10.95 -6.24 0.07
C PHE A 224 -12.08 -7.24 0.25
N LEU A 225 -13.15 -7.11 -0.54
CA LEU A 225 -14.25 -8.08 -0.53
C LEU A 225 -13.77 -9.47 -0.99
N TRP A 226 -13.12 -9.53 -2.15
CA TRP A 226 -12.67 -10.78 -2.77
C TRP A 226 -11.60 -11.48 -1.94
N TYR A 227 -10.55 -10.76 -1.57
CA TYR A 227 -9.46 -11.29 -0.76
C TYR A 227 -9.96 -11.72 0.63
N GLY A 228 -10.79 -10.92 1.26
CA GLY A 228 -11.39 -11.24 2.55
C GLY A 228 -12.22 -12.52 2.50
N LEU A 229 -13.06 -12.72 1.46
CA LEU A 229 -13.80 -13.96 1.24
C LEU A 229 -12.84 -15.15 1.08
N GLY A 230 -11.84 -15.05 0.22
CA GLY A 230 -10.84 -16.10 0.02
C GLY A 230 -10.11 -16.46 1.31
N ARG A 231 -9.62 -15.43 2.00
CA ARG A 231 -8.86 -15.62 3.25
C ARG A 231 -9.71 -16.24 4.36
N SER A 232 -10.99 -15.91 4.44
CA SER A 232 -11.88 -16.43 5.49
C SER A 232 -12.04 -17.95 5.42
N TRP A 233 -12.18 -18.56 4.23
CA TRP A 233 -12.33 -20.00 4.10
C TRP A 233 -10.99 -20.74 4.01
N ILE A 234 -9.99 -20.18 3.32
CA ILE A 234 -8.67 -20.83 3.20
C ILE A 234 -7.95 -20.88 4.55
N GLU A 235 -8.06 -19.81 5.36
CA GLU A 235 -7.54 -19.81 6.73
C GLU A 235 -8.13 -20.92 7.58
N GLY A 236 -9.40 -21.28 7.32
CA GLY A 236 -10.07 -22.43 7.95
C GLY A 236 -9.35 -23.76 7.73
N LEU A 237 -8.63 -23.91 6.62
CA LEU A 237 -7.89 -25.13 6.27
C LEU A 237 -6.44 -25.12 6.80
N ARG A 238 -5.87 -23.96 7.20
CA ARG A 238 -4.46 -23.86 7.59
C ARG A 238 -4.19 -24.43 8.97
N THR A 239 -2.99 -24.96 9.15
CA THR A 239 -2.53 -25.57 10.41
C THR A 239 -1.75 -24.60 11.31
N ASP A 240 -1.25 -23.48 10.74
CA ASP A 240 -0.37 -22.51 11.37
C ASP A 240 -1.06 -21.22 11.80
N SER A 241 -2.38 -21.26 12.00
CA SER A 241 -3.19 -20.09 12.32
C SER A 241 -2.99 -19.58 13.73
N LEU A 242 -2.95 -18.25 13.89
CA LEU A 242 -2.97 -17.58 15.18
C LEU A 242 -4.42 -17.43 15.68
N TYR A 243 -4.66 -17.71 16.96
CA TYR A 243 -5.97 -17.63 17.58
C TYR A 243 -6.16 -16.34 18.35
N LEU A 244 -7.38 -15.77 18.27
CA LEU A 244 -7.77 -14.55 18.97
C LEU A 244 -8.22 -14.90 20.39
N PHE A 245 -7.31 -14.81 21.34
CA PHE A 245 -7.56 -15.18 22.73
C PHE A 245 -8.16 -16.61 22.86
N ASN A 246 -8.89 -16.89 23.92
CA ASN A 246 -9.64 -18.13 24.12
C ASN A 246 -11.11 -18.01 23.67
N TRP A 247 -11.41 -17.11 22.75
CA TRP A 247 -12.78 -16.93 22.27
C TRP A 247 -13.16 -18.02 21.29
N GLU A 248 -14.30 -18.64 21.55
CA GLU A 248 -14.89 -19.68 20.71
C GLU A 248 -16.21 -19.19 20.11
N LEU A 249 -16.39 -19.41 18.83
CA LEU A 249 -17.63 -19.19 18.13
C LEU A 249 -18.09 -20.54 17.53
N PHE A 250 -19.28 -21.00 17.88
CA PHE A 250 -19.81 -22.31 17.49
C PHE A 250 -18.88 -23.50 17.82
N GLY A 251 -18.20 -23.46 18.98
CA GLY A 251 -17.30 -24.49 19.44
C GLY A 251 -15.92 -24.54 18.72
N GLN A 252 -15.61 -23.53 17.92
CA GLN A 252 -14.30 -23.38 17.27
C GLN A 252 -13.63 -22.09 17.74
N ARG A 253 -12.30 -22.17 17.99
CA ARG A 253 -11.50 -20.99 18.34
C ARG A 253 -11.43 -20.05 17.15
N ILE A 254 -11.68 -18.76 17.40
CA ILE A 254 -11.62 -17.71 16.37
C ILE A 254 -10.16 -17.47 15.99
N ARG A 255 -9.85 -17.59 14.70
CA ARG A 255 -8.52 -17.23 14.15
C ARG A 255 -8.46 -15.75 13.86
N VAL A 256 -7.35 -15.09 14.24
CA VAL A 256 -7.17 -13.63 14.05
C VAL A 256 -7.36 -13.22 12.59
N SER A 257 -6.69 -13.95 11.67
CA SER A 257 -6.79 -13.66 10.24
C SER A 257 -8.20 -13.83 9.70
N GLN A 258 -8.96 -14.80 10.22
CA GLN A 258 -10.34 -15.07 9.83
C GLN A 258 -11.29 -13.95 10.29
N ALA A 259 -11.15 -13.53 11.56
CA ALA A 259 -11.94 -12.43 12.11
C ALA A 259 -11.68 -11.13 11.34
N LEU A 260 -10.40 -10.79 11.10
CA LEU A 260 -10.03 -9.60 10.32
C LEU A 260 -10.59 -9.67 8.89
N SER A 261 -10.52 -10.83 8.25
CA SER A 261 -11.06 -11.04 6.90
C SER A 261 -12.56 -10.85 6.83
N MET A 262 -13.31 -11.33 7.83
CA MET A 262 -14.76 -11.12 7.91
C MET A 262 -15.12 -9.64 8.08
N VAL A 263 -14.39 -8.92 8.93
CA VAL A 263 -14.56 -7.46 9.06
C VAL A 263 -14.28 -6.75 7.74
N MET A 264 -13.20 -7.12 7.04
CA MET A 264 -12.88 -6.57 5.71
C MET A 264 -14.02 -6.81 4.72
N VAL A 265 -14.59 -8.01 4.67
CA VAL A 265 -15.73 -8.36 3.78
C VAL A 265 -16.94 -7.47 4.08
N VAL A 266 -17.31 -7.34 5.35
CA VAL A 266 -18.48 -6.53 5.75
C VAL A 266 -18.27 -5.06 5.40
N VAL A 267 -17.09 -4.49 5.74
CA VAL A 267 -16.78 -3.09 5.45
C VAL A 267 -16.73 -2.85 3.94
N ALA A 268 -16.09 -3.73 3.17
CA ALA A 268 -15.99 -3.60 1.73
C ALA A 268 -17.38 -3.68 1.06
N ALA A 269 -18.21 -4.64 1.48
CA ALA A 269 -19.58 -4.77 0.97
C ALA A 269 -20.43 -3.52 1.29
N MET A 270 -20.34 -2.99 2.52
CA MET A 270 -21.02 -1.75 2.90
C MET A 270 -20.54 -0.56 2.08
N MET A 271 -19.23 -0.43 1.85
CA MET A 271 -18.66 0.68 1.08
C MET A 271 -19.04 0.61 -0.42
N LEU A 272 -19.02 -0.59 -1.00
CA LEU A 272 -19.52 -0.80 -2.37
C LEU A 272 -21.01 -0.46 -2.46
N PHE A 273 -21.83 -1.00 -1.56
CA PHE A 273 -23.28 -0.71 -1.53
C PHE A 273 -23.55 0.79 -1.36
N TYR A 274 -22.88 1.46 -0.44
CA TYR A 274 -23.05 2.89 -0.18
C TYR A 274 -22.71 3.74 -1.42
N ASN A 275 -21.55 3.50 -2.04
CA ASN A 275 -21.15 4.30 -3.21
C ASN A 275 -22.00 4.01 -4.44
N ILE A 276 -22.42 2.75 -4.67
CA ILE A 276 -23.17 2.33 -5.84
C ILE A 276 -24.66 2.67 -5.70
N LYS A 277 -25.27 2.35 -4.56
CA LYS A 277 -26.73 2.42 -4.38
C LYS A 277 -27.20 3.72 -3.72
N ILE A 278 -26.46 4.21 -2.71
CA ILE A 278 -26.85 5.41 -1.96
C ILE A 278 -26.30 6.66 -2.62
N LYS A 279 -24.98 6.76 -2.80
CA LYS A 279 -24.37 7.93 -3.48
C LYS A 279 -24.60 7.93 -4.99
N LYS A 280 -24.92 6.79 -5.61
CA LYS A 280 -25.14 6.65 -7.06
C LYS A 280 -24.03 7.31 -7.87
N ARG A 281 -22.77 7.07 -7.48
CA ARG A 281 -21.62 7.65 -8.18
C ARG A 281 -21.59 7.21 -9.64
N SER A 282 -21.19 8.13 -10.52
CA SER A 282 -21.08 7.92 -11.96
C SER A 282 -19.61 7.96 -12.41
N PRO A 283 -19.29 7.39 -13.56
CA PRO A 283 -17.92 7.41 -14.12
C PRO A 283 -17.35 8.82 -14.31
N GLU A 284 -18.19 9.84 -14.43
CA GLU A 284 -17.77 11.25 -14.59
C GLU A 284 -16.95 11.75 -13.38
N SER A 285 -17.19 11.16 -12.18
CA SER A 285 -16.47 11.51 -10.96
C SER A 285 -15.08 10.86 -10.85
N LEU A 286 -14.67 10.02 -11.81
CA LEU A 286 -13.38 9.37 -11.81
C LEU A 286 -12.26 10.38 -12.04
N TRP A 287 -11.17 10.20 -11.31
CA TRP A 287 -9.96 11.02 -11.42
C TRP A 287 -9.40 11.06 -12.85
N VAL A 288 -9.37 9.94 -13.54
CA VAL A 288 -8.91 9.87 -14.94
C VAL A 288 -9.68 10.83 -15.84
N ASN A 289 -11.00 10.89 -15.72
CA ASN A 289 -11.85 11.76 -16.52
C ASN A 289 -11.63 13.24 -16.18
N GLN A 290 -11.33 13.55 -14.90
CA GLN A 290 -10.98 14.91 -14.49
C GLN A 290 -9.64 15.35 -15.08
N VAL A 291 -8.62 14.48 -15.04
CA VAL A 291 -7.31 14.73 -15.64
C VAL A 291 -7.40 14.88 -17.16
N GLU A 292 -8.20 14.07 -17.84
CA GLU A 292 -8.42 14.19 -19.29
C GLU A 292 -9.14 15.50 -19.65
N ALA A 293 -10.15 15.87 -18.87
CA ALA A 293 -10.86 17.13 -19.05
C ALA A 293 -9.95 18.35 -18.81
N GLU A 294 -9.08 18.30 -17.82
CA GLU A 294 -8.10 19.35 -17.55
C GLU A 294 -7.08 19.48 -18.69
N LYS A 295 -6.54 18.36 -19.18
CA LYS A 295 -5.65 18.34 -20.33
C LYS A 295 -6.31 18.88 -21.60
N ALA A 296 -7.57 18.52 -21.84
CA ALA A 296 -8.32 19.02 -22.98
C ALA A 296 -8.55 20.55 -22.90
N ARG A 297 -8.83 21.08 -21.70
CA ARG A 297 -8.95 22.53 -21.48
C ARG A 297 -7.63 23.26 -21.69
N ALA A 298 -6.53 22.71 -21.18
CA ALA A 298 -5.20 23.29 -21.38
C ALA A 298 -4.81 23.33 -22.86
N ALA A 299 -5.03 22.23 -23.59
CA ALA A 299 -4.77 22.17 -25.02
C ALA A 299 -5.66 23.13 -25.83
N ALA A 300 -6.92 23.33 -25.41
CA ALA A 300 -7.81 24.32 -26.06
C ALA A 300 -7.34 25.76 -25.83
N ALA A 301 -6.89 26.09 -24.61
CA ALA A 301 -6.32 27.39 -24.27
C ALA A 301 -5.03 27.67 -25.05
N GLU A 302 -4.11 26.69 -25.15
CA GLU A 302 -2.89 26.83 -25.95
C GLU A 302 -3.21 27.05 -27.45
N ALA A 303 -4.22 26.37 -27.98
CA ALA A 303 -4.67 26.56 -29.36
C ALA A 303 -5.28 27.93 -29.58
N GLU A 304 -6.07 28.46 -28.63
CA GLU A 304 -6.64 29.79 -28.67
C GLU A 304 -5.56 30.88 -28.63
N ASP A 305 -4.57 30.73 -27.72
CA ASP A 305 -3.42 31.65 -27.65
C ASP A 305 -2.58 31.62 -28.94
N ALA A 306 -2.39 30.46 -29.56
CA ALA A 306 -1.69 30.35 -30.84
C ALA A 306 -2.42 31.05 -31.98
N VAL A 307 -3.74 30.90 -32.06
CA VAL A 307 -4.58 31.60 -33.05
C VAL A 307 -4.54 33.11 -32.85
N LEU A 308 -4.62 33.56 -31.58
CA LEU A 308 -4.50 34.99 -31.24
C LEU A 308 -3.15 35.56 -31.65
N ALA A 309 -2.07 34.85 -31.37
CA ALA A 309 -0.73 35.25 -31.76
C ALA A 309 -0.56 35.32 -33.29
N GLU A 310 -1.11 34.36 -34.04
CA GLU A 310 -1.10 34.39 -35.50
C GLU A 310 -1.94 35.56 -36.08
N THR A 311 -3.07 35.85 -35.46
CA THR A 311 -3.92 36.98 -35.85
C THR A 311 -3.23 38.32 -35.64
N LEU A 312 -2.54 38.49 -34.48
CA LEU A 312 -1.75 39.69 -34.17
C LEU A 312 -0.54 39.86 -35.09
N LEU A 313 0.07 38.76 -35.55
CA LEU A 313 1.17 38.83 -36.50
C LEU A 313 0.74 39.18 -37.93
N ASN A 314 -0.51 38.84 -38.29
CA ASN A 314 -1.07 39.09 -39.62
C ASN A 314 -1.80 40.43 -39.70
N GLU A 315 -2.03 41.17 -38.61
CA GLU A 315 -2.42 42.55 -38.61
C GLU A 315 -1.21 43.42 -39.00
N GLU A 316 -0.97 43.58 -40.31
CA GLU A 316 -0.03 44.59 -40.81
C GLU A 316 -0.48 45.97 -40.27
N PRO A 317 0.49 46.82 -39.81
CA PRO A 317 0.13 48.18 -39.43
C PRO A 317 -0.40 48.88 -40.66
N THR A 318 -1.72 49.12 -40.72
CA THR A 318 -2.32 50.06 -41.67
C THR A 318 -1.52 51.34 -41.52
N GLN A 319 -0.76 51.67 -42.57
CA GLN A 319 -0.10 52.97 -42.71
C GLN A 319 -1.19 54.03 -42.53
N GLY A 320 -1.25 54.65 -41.35
CA GLY A 320 -2.05 55.81 -41.09
C GLY A 320 -1.60 56.91 -42.02
N GLU A 321 -2.53 57.37 -42.87
CA GLU A 321 -2.44 58.61 -43.58
C GLU A 321 -1.93 59.70 -42.64
N ALA A 322 -0.82 60.30 -43.00
CA ALA A 322 -0.28 61.47 -42.31
C ALA A 322 -1.29 62.61 -42.39
N PRO A 323 -1.68 63.25 -41.27
CA PRO A 323 -2.49 64.46 -41.33
C PRO A 323 -1.62 65.59 -41.83
N ASP A 324 -2.14 66.34 -42.86
CA ASP A 324 -1.59 67.58 -43.37
C ASP A 324 -1.32 68.58 -42.24
N PRO A 325 -0.30 69.45 -42.39
CA PRO A 325 0.05 70.44 -41.37
C PRO A 325 -0.85 71.68 -41.59
N VAL A 326 -1.79 71.90 -40.69
CA VAL A 326 -2.47 73.20 -40.54
C VAL A 326 -2.13 73.84 -39.22
N GLU A 327 -1.35 74.90 -39.36
CA GLU A 327 -1.20 76.12 -38.57
C GLU A 327 -1.34 76.08 -37.04
N ALA A 328 -0.20 76.42 -36.43
CA ALA A 328 -0.10 76.88 -35.10
C ALA A 328 -0.79 78.24 -34.90
N GLU A 329 -1.63 78.34 -33.91
CA GLU A 329 -1.79 79.60 -33.18
C GLU A 329 -1.95 79.33 -31.72
N ALA A 330 -1.19 80.16 -30.99
CA ALA A 330 -0.94 80.14 -29.55
C ALA A 330 -2.18 80.58 -28.79
N GLU A 331 -2.41 79.99 -27.65
CA GLU A 331 -2.97 80.71 -26.50
C GLU A 331 -2.34 80.13 -25.20
N THR A 332 -1.54 80.99 -24.63
CA THR A 332 -1.04 80.95 -23.26
C THR A 332 -2.15 81.35 -22.30
N ALA A 333 -2.27 80.71 -21.20
CA ALA A 333 -2.43 81.28 -19.85
C ALA A 333 -3.02 80.23 -18.90
N GLU A 334 -2.33 80.10 -17.88
CA GLU A 334 -2.43 80.33 -16.42
C GLU A 334 -2.77 79.08 -15.62
N ALA A 335 -1.79 78.66 -14.96
CA ALA A 335 -1.59 78.41 -13.52
C ALA A 335 -2.86 78.23 -12.66
N THR A 336 -2.92 77.16 -11.93
CA THR A 336 -2.90 77.24 -10.45
C THR A 336 -2.61 75.87 -9.85
N GLU A 337 -1.67 75.88 -8.97
CA GLU A 337 -1.34 74.92 -7.98
C GLU A 337 -2.57 74.60 -7.11
N GLU A 338 -2.75 73.32 -6.76
CA GLU A 338 -3.18 72.98 -5.41
C GLU A 338 -2.64 71.59 -5.08
N GLU A 339 -1.68 71.65 -4.21
CA GLU A 339 -1.06 70.67 -3.36
C GLU A 339 -2.11 70.18 -2.35
N THR A 340 -2.32 68.88 -2.24
CA THR A 340 -2.60 68.25 -0.92
C THR A 340 -2.14 66.80 -0.92
N THR A 341 -1.11 66.63 -0.19
CA THR A 341 -0.66 65.41 0.53
C THR A 341 -1.83 64.72 1.22
N ASP A 342 -1.87 63.39 1.10
CA ASP A 342 -2.07 62.58 2.29
C ASP A 342 -1.44 61.21 2.13
N THR A 343 -0.48 61.01 2.96
CA THR A 343 0.21 59.78 3.36
C THR A 343 -0.62 59.08 4.41
N GLU A 344 -0.86 57.79 4.24
CA GLU A 344 -1.11 56.86 5.33
C GLU A 344 -0.62 55.48 4.88
N GLU A 345 0.55 55.12 5.25
CA GLU A 345 1.04 54.38 6.42
C GLU A 345 0.51 52.93 6.48
N VAL A 346 1.46 52.05 6.21
CA VAL A 346 1.49 50.62 6.57
C VAL A 346 1.83 50.54 8.05
N PRO A 347 1.34 49.60 8.79
CA PRO A 347 2.12 49.01 9.85
C PRO A 347 2.41 47.53 9.63
N ALA A 348 3.69 47.24 9.55
CA ALA A 348 4.28 45.99 10.00
C ALA A 348 4.41 46.04 11.54
N ALA A 349 4.11 44.96 12.20
CA ALA A 349 4.57 44.60 13.53
C ALA A 349 4.59 43.10 13.59
N GLU A 350 5.70 42.47 13.55
CA GLU A 350 6.69 42.28 14.60
C GLU A 350 6.28 41.20 15.63
N ALA A 351 7.15 40.21 15.65
CA ALA A 351 7.28 39.10 16.57
C ALA A 351 7.72 39.58 17.98
N ALA A 352 7.37 38.78 18.96
CA ALA A 352 8.13 38.43 20.18
C ALA A 352 7.21 37.55 21.04
N ALA A 353 7.56 36.29 21.39
CA ALA A 353 8.50 35.89 22.43
C ALA A 353 8.05 36.34 23.83
N ASP A 354 7.80 35.36 24.64
CA ASP A 354 8.26 35.08 26.02
C ASP A 354 7.37 33.99 26.61
N ALA A 355 7.83 32.81 26.99
CA ALA A 355 8.73 32.40 28.06
C ALA A 355 8.14 32.63 29.46
N GLU A 356 8.31 31.64 30.24
CA GLU A 356 8.28 31.43 31.69
C GLU A 356 7.00 30.79 32.23
N ALA A 357 7.10 29.65 32.80
CA ALA A 357 7.87 29.07 33.89
C ALA A 357 6.98 28.76 35.09
N ALA A 358 7.38 27.76 35.77
CA ALA A 358 7.12 27.39 37.17
C ALA A 358 6.05 26.31 37.37
N SER A 359 6.46 25.11 37.68
CA SER A 359 6.95 24.68 39.00
C SER A 359 5.80 24.27 39.92
N ALA A 360 5.70 23.00 40.21
CA ALA A 360 5.69 22.48 41.58
C ALA A 360 5.35 20.96 41.56
N ALA A 361 6.29 20.17 42.00
CA ALA A 361 6.00 18.98 42.78
C ALA A 361 5.83 19.43 44.24
N PRO A 362 5.18 18.68 45.13
CA PRO A 362 5.92 17.67 45.88
C PRO A 362 5.12 16.39 46.21
N GLU A 363 5.91 15.31 46.43
CA GLU A 363 5.98 14.46 47.62
C GLU A 363 4.65 14.01 48.26
N ASP A 364 4.48 12.68 48.30
CA ASP A 364 4.53 11.93 49.58
C ASP A 364 4.36 10.42 49.29
N ALA A 365 5.38 9.70 49.73
CA ALA A 365 5.21 8.30 50.13
C ALA A 365 4.77 8.29 51.59
N PRO A 366 4.15 7.21 52.13
CA PRO A 366 4.99 6.29 52.90
C PRO A 366 4.63 4.79 52.77
N ASP A 367 5.69 4.03 52.87
CA ASP A 367 5.93 2.80 53.61
C ASP A 367 4.69 2.14 54.29
N THR A 368 4.65 0.80 54.15
CA THR A 368 4.90 -0.16 55.22
C THR A 368 4.52 -1.59 54.83
N GLU A 369 5.47 -2.47 55.09
CA GLU A 369 5.47 -3.80 55.75
C GLU A 369 4.79 -4.97 55.00
N GLU A 370 5.65 -5.92 54.53
CA GLU A 370 6.12 -7.12 55.24
C GLU A 370 5.02 -8.07 55.75
N LYS A 371 5.07 -9.28 55.17
CA LYS A 371 4.99 -10.62 55.79
C LYS A 371 4.89 -11.69 54.71
N SER A 372 5.97 -12.40 54.39
CA SER A 372 6.46 -13.68 54.91
C SER A 372 5.37 -14.73 55.21
N HIS A 373 5.47 -15.81 54.54
CA HIS A 373 5.33 -17.25 54.87
C HIS A 373 4.90 -17.97 53.61
N GLY A 374 5.56 -18.95 53.10
CA GLY A 374 6.20 -20.10 53.75
C GLY A 374 5.60 -21.34 53.15
N SER A 375 6.44 -22.12 52.49
CA SER A 375 6.54 -23.57 52.37
C SER A 375 5.38 -24.43 51.84
N GLU A 376 5.83 -25.35 50.99
CA GLU A 376 5.49 -26.76 50.88
C GLU A 376 4.21 -27.13 50.11
N ASN A 377 4.35 -27.67 48.94
CA ASN A 377 4.47 -29.04 48.47
C ASN A 377 4.54 -29.08 46.95
#